data_11e1d0db70db0188b552773040cc32fc
#
_entry.id   11e1d0db70db0188b552773040cc32fc
#
_cell.length_a   1.000
_cell.length_b   1.000
_cell.length_c   1.000
_cell.angle_alpha   90.00
_cell.angle_beta   90.00
_cell.angle_gamma   90.00
#
_symmetry.space_group_name_H-M   'P 1'
#
loop_
_entity.id
_entity.type
_entity.pdbx_description
1 polymer ?
#
loop_
_entity_poly.entity_id
_entity_poly.type
_entity_poly.pdbx_seq_one_letter_code
_entity_poly.pdbx_strand_id
1 'polypeptide(L)'
;LLSGLVGIPPADVVVLGAGVLGRAAARAFLGAGASVHLLDRALPPLEEATREAPGAITALVTQDRLERYVAFADVLVGAVAVPGERTPLLLTRGLLARMRPGSVLLDFSIDQGGVSETSRPGVYQEMGVTHFCLPNVPALVPRTASHALTATLLPYLLRIQEDPLALPGLHQGACLLFGEKGAHLE
;
A
#
# COMPACT_ATOMS: atom_id res chain seq x y z
N LEU A 1 -3.54 -20.95 -5.28
CA LEU A 1 -4.76 -20.80 -4.48
C LEU A 1 -4.41 -20.11 -3.15
N LEU A 2 -5.00 -18.95 -2.85
CA LEU A 2 -4.62 -18.15 -1.67
C LEU A 2 -4.87 -18.90 -0.35
N SER A 3 -6.00 -19.59 -0.23
CA SER A 3 -6.40 -20.28 1.02
C SER A 3 -5.73 -21.63 1.26
N GLY A 4 -4.89 -22.11 0.35
CA GLY A 4 -4.42 -23.49 0.40
C GLY A 4 -5.52 -24.53 0.18
N LEU A 5 -5.20 -25.78 0.45
CA LEU A 5 -6.11 -26.95 0.42
C LEU A 5 -5.73 -27.90 1.55
N VAL A 6 -6.53 -28.93 1.77
CA VAL A 6 -6.15 -29.99 2.72
C VAL A 6 -4.81 -30.61 2.31
N GLY A 7 -3.81 -30.49 3.18
CA GLY A 7 -2.42 -30.94 2.93
C GLY A 7 -1.54 -29.95 2.14
N ILE A 8 -2.08 -28.81 1.71
CA ILE A 8 -1.32 -27.75 1.02
C ILE A 8 -1.50 -26.44 1.81
N PRO A 9 -0.41 -25.81 2.29
CA PRO A 9 -0.50 -24.58 3.05
C PRO A 9 -1.08 -23.43 2.21
N PRO A 10 -1.62 -22.38 2.85
CA PRO A 10 -2.02 -21.16 2.16
C PRO A 10 -0.82 -20.44 1.55
N ALA A 11 -1.10 -19.55 0.59
CA ALA A 11 -0.08 -18.69 0.00
C ALA A 11 0.46 -17.70 1.02
N ASP A 12 1.77 -17.45 0.98
CA ASP A 12 2.45 -16.44 1.78
C ASP A 12 2.40 -15.09 1.08
N VAL A 13 1.68 -14.14 1.69
CA VAL A 13 1.55 -12.76 1.22
C VAL A 13 2.37 -11.83 2.10
N VAL A 14 3.32 -11.14 1.52
CA VAL A 14 4.15 -10.15 2.22
C VAL A 14 3.74 -8.76 1.78
N VAL A 15 3.34 -7.92 2.74
CA VAL A 15 2.93 -6.53 2.50
C VAL A 15 3.99 -5.59 3.06
N LEU A 16 4.54 -4.74 2.21
CA LEU A 16 5.50 -3.69 2.57
C LEU A 16 4.76 -2.37 2.73
N GLY A 17 4.73 -1.87 3.97
CA GLY A 17 4.01 -0.67 4.40
C GLY A 17 2.70 -1.00 5.11
N ALA A 18 2.59 -0.59 6.38
CA ALA A 18 1.41 -0.78 7.24
C ALA A 18 0.50 0.46 7.28
N GLY A 19 0.55 1.31 6.25
CA GLY A 19 -0.36 2.43 6.07
C GLY A 19 -1.80 1.97 5.78
N VAL A 20 -2.68 2.91 5.46
CA VAL A 20 -4.11 2.64 5.17
C VAL A 20 -4.27 1.55 4.09
N LEU A 21 -3.53 1.69 2.98
CA LEU A 21 -3.59 0.74 1.88
C LEU A 21 -3.04 -0.64 2.27
N GLY A 22 -1.88 -0.68 2.96
CA GLY A 22 -1.28 -1.95 3.38
C GLY A 22 -2.15 -2.73 4.36
N ARG A 23 -2.78 -2.06 5.33
CA ARG A 23 -3.73 -2.68 6.24
C ARG A 23 -4.98 -3.19 5.52
N ALA A 24 -5.50 -2.42 4.54
CA ALA A 24 -6.62 -2.85 3.72
C ALA A 24 -6.27 -4.08 2.86
N ALA A 25 -5.08 -4.10 2.25
CA ALA A 25 -4.58 -5.26 1.52
C ALA A 25 -4.42 -6.49 2.44
N ALA A 26 -3.83 -6.30 3.63
CA ALA A 26 -3.68 -7.37 4.61
C ALA A 26 -5.03 -8.00 4.98
N ARG A 27 -6.06 -7.19 5.27
CA ARG A 27 -7.42 -7.68 5.53
C ARG A 27 -8.01 -8.47 4.36
N ALA A 28 -7.83 -7.96 3.14
CA ALA A 28 -8.35 -8.62 1.95
C ALA A 28 -7.71 -9.99 1.72
N PHE A 29 -6.40 -10.10 1.86
CA PHE A 29 -5.68 -11.37 1.71
C PHE A 29 -5.97 -12.35 2.86
N LEU A 30 -6.08 -11.88 4.11
CA LEU A 30 -6.55 -12.70 5.24
C LEU A 30 -7.97 -13.23 4.98
N GLY A 31 -8.87 -12.38 4.50
CA GLY A 31 -10.24 -12.78 4.13
C GLY A 31 -10.28 -13.80 2.99
N ALA A 32 -9.28 -13.80 2.12
CA ALA A 32 -9.11 -14.81 1.08
C ALA A 32 -8.40 -16.09 1.58
N GLY A 33 -8.03 -16.15 2.86
CA GLY A 33 -7.42 -17.32 3.50
C GLY A 33 -5.91 -17.44 3.33
N ALA A 34 -5.23 -16.37 2.92
CA ALA A 34 -3.77 -16.36 2.82
C ALA A 34 -3.08 -16.21 4.19
N SER A 35 -1.82 -16.62 4.28
CA SER A 35 -0.90 -16.27 5.37
C SER A 35 -0.33 -14.88 5.08
N VAL A 36 -0.55 -13.90 5.96
CA VAL A 36 -0.18 -12.51 5.69
C VAL A 36 0.89 -12.02 6.66
N HIS A 37 1.97 -11.48 6.09
CA HIS A 37 3.07 -10.85 6.79
C HIS A 37 3.09 -9.35 6.43
N LEU A 38 2.93 -8.48 7.42
CA LEU A 38 2.87 -7.03 7.23
C LEU A 38 4.09 -6.37 7.84
N LEU A 39 4.89 -5.73 7.01
CA LEU A 39 6.15 -5.10 7.40
C LEU A 39 6.06 -3.58 7.31
N ASP A 40 6.60 -2.90 8.32
CA ASP A 40 6.78 -1.45 8.29
C ASP A 40 8.09 -1.05 8.99
N ARG A 41 8.56 0.17 8.73
CA ARG A 41 9.73 0.75 9.39
C ARG A 41 9.42 1.28 10.79
N ALA A 42 8.15 1.52 11.11
CA ALA A 42 7.68 2.15 12.34
C ALA A 42 6.71 1.24 13.11
N LEU A 43 6.74 1.31 14.44
CA LEU A 43 5.84 0.54 15.31
C LEU A 43 4.38 1.01 15.25
N PRO A 44 4.06 2.32 15.29
CA PRO A 44 2.66 2.75 15.37
C PRO A 44 1.75 2.21 14.26
N PRO A 45 2.14 2.20 12.97
CA PRO A 45 1.33 1.57 11.93
C PRO A 45 1.13 0.06 12.11
N LEU A 46 2.13 -0.64 12.69
CA LEU A 46 2.02 -2.07 12.99
C LEU A 46 1.07 -2.34 14.17
N GLU A 47 1.06 -1.46 15.17
CA GLU A 47 0.10 -1.54 16.29
C GLU A 47 -1.34 -1.33 15.80
N GLU A 48 -1.57 -0.39 14.88
CA GLU A 48 -2.88 -0.24 14.23
C GLU A 48 -3.25 -1.48 13.41
N ALA A 49 -2.28 -2.06 12.71
CA ALA A 49 -2.49 -3.27 11.92
C ALA A 49 -2.93 -4.46 12.76
N THR A 50 -2.46 -4.63 13.98
CA THR A 50 -2.92 -5.71 14.87
C THR A 50 -4.40 -5.60 15.23
N ARG A 51 -4.95 -4.39 15.23
CA ARG A 51 -6.37 -4.13 15.49
C ARG A 51 -7.23 -4.29 14.24
N GLU A 52 -6.74 -3.78 13.10
CA GLU A 52 -7.50 -3.73 11.86
C GLU A 52 -7.41 -5.01 11.01
N ALA A 53 -6.32 -5.75 11.12
CA ALA A 53 -6.05 -6.99 10.40
C ALA A 53 -5.62 -8.10 11.38
N PRO A 54 -6.49 -8.51 12.33
CA PRO A 54 -6.17 -9.54 13.30
C PRO A 54 -5.85 -10.85 12.57
N GLY A 55 -4.70 -11.43 12.86
CA GLY A 55 -4.17 -12.61 12.15
C GLY A 55 -3.01 -12.30 11.20
N ALA A 56 -2.74 -11.03 10.87
CA ALA A 56 -1.52 -10.66 10.18
C ALA A 56 -0.31 -10.77 11.11
N ILE A 57 0.77 -11.35 10.62
CA ILE A 57 2.05 -11.40 11.31
C ILE A 57 2.78 -10.08 11.04
N THR A 58 2.95 -9.26 12.07
CA THR A 58 3.59 -7.94 11.92
C THR A 58 5.08 -8.02 12.23
N ALA A 59 5.91 -7.28 11.49
CA ALA A 59 7.34 -7.20 11.72
C ALA A 59 7.92 -5.83 11.34
N LEU A 60 8.88 -5.35 12.13
CA LEU A 60 9.71 -4.22 11.71
C LEU A 60 10.61 -4.65 10.55
N VAL A 61 10.65 -3.82 9.50
CA VAL A 61 11.51 -4.05 8.36
C VAL A 61 12.97 -3.79 8.72
N THR A 62 13.84 -4.76 8.44
CA THR A 62 15.29 -4.65 8.39
C THR A 62 15.76 -5.28 7.10
N GLN A 63 16.99 -5.00 6.65
CA GLN A 63 17.52 -5.59 5.43
C GLN A 63 17.44 -7.13 5.45
N ASP A 64 17.93 -7.76 6.53
CA ASP A 64 17.92 -9.22 6.67
C ASP A 64 16.51 -9.81 6.69
N ARG A 65 15.56 -9.12 7.33
CA ARG A 65 14.16 -9.56 7.33
C ARG A 65 13.55 -9.42 5.96
N LEU A 66 13.74 -8.28 5.29
CA LEU A 66 13.23 -8.06 3.94
C LEU A 66 13.70 -9.17 2.99
N GLU A 67 14.98 -9.52 3.04
CA GLU A 67 15.54 -10.59 2.22
C GLU A 67 14.88 -11.95 2.47
N ARG A 68 14.63 -12.28 3.75
CA ARG A 68 13.95 -13.53 4.10
C ARG A 68 12.49 -13.54 3.63
N TYR A 69 11.77 -12.46 3.89
CA TYR A 69 10.35 -12.34 3.52
C TYR A 69 10.16 -12.39 2.02
N VAL A 70 11.00 -11.71 1.24
CA VAL A 70 10.95 -11.74 -0.22
C VAL A 70 11.21 -13.14 -0.78
N ALA A 71 12.14 -13.90 -0.18
CA ALA A 71 12.52 -15.22 -0.67
C ALA A 71 11.40 -16.26 -0.57
N PHE A 72 10.48 -16.16 0.39
CA PHE A 72 9.38 -17.12 0.52
C PHE A 72 8.03 -16.59 0.03
N ALA A 73 7.93 -15.31 -0.28
CA ALA A 73 6.67 -14.72 -0.72
C ALA A 73 6.14 -15.33 -2.01
N ASP A 74 4.88 -15.73 -2.00
CA ASP A 74 4.12 -16.05 -3.22
C ASP A 74 3.54 -14.76 -3.83
N VAL A 75 3.15 -13.81 -2.97
CA VAL A 75 2.69 -12.48 -3.36
C VAL A 75 3.42 -11.44 -2.52
N LEU A 76 4.02 -10.47 -3.19
CA LEU A 76 4.66 -9.31 -2.56
C LEU A 76 3.85 -8.06 -2.92
N VAL A 77 3.45 -7.30 -1.91
CA VAL A 77 2.63 -6.09 -2.07
C VAL A 77 3.44 -4.86 -1.66
N GLY A 78 3.68 -3.96 -2.59
CA GLY A 78 4.24 -2.64 -2.34
C GLY A 78 3.13 -1.64 -2.01
N ALA A 79 3.05 -1.22 -0.74
CA ALA A 79 2.06 -0.27 -0.24
C ALA A 79 2.72 0.85 0.57
N VAL A 80 3.91 1.28 0.12
CA VAL A 80 4.70 2.33 0.75
C VAL A 80 4.41 3.67 0.09
N ALA A 81 4.07 4.67 0.90
CA ALA A 81 3.90 6.05 0.44
C ALA A 81 4.65 6.98 1.40
N VAL A 82 5.37 7.94 0.83
CA VAL A 82 5.97 9.06 1.57
C VAL A 82 5.32 10.34 1.05
N PRO A 83 4.60 11.09 1.89
CA PRO A 83 3.91 12.30 1.45
C PRO A 83 4.90 13.30 0.81
N GLY A 84 4.58 13.74 -0.42
CA GLY A 84 5.39 14.73 -1.15
C GLY A 84 6.72 14.20 -1.71
N GLU A 85 7.06 12.92 -1.50
CA GLU A 85 8.33 12.35 -1.95
C GLU A 85 8.10 11.13 -2.86
N ARG A 86 9.16 10.75 -3.54
CA ARG A 86 9.20 9.51 -4.30
C ARG A 86 9.28 8.31 -3.35
N THR A 87 8.58 7.24 -3.68
CA THR A 87 8.67 5.97 -2.93
C THR A 87 10.12 5.48 -2.89
N PRO A 88 10.65 5.09 -1.71
CA PRO A 88 11.98 4.52 -1.61
C PRO A 88 12.04 3.17 -2.34
N LEU A 89 13.14 2.95 -3.07
CA LEU A 89 13.42 1.66 -3.69
C LEU A 89 13.82 0.65 -2.61
N LEU A 90 12.93 -0.30 -2.34
CA LEU A 90 13.13 -1.35 -1.35
C LEU A 90 13.60 -2.66 -1.98
N LEU A 91 13.20 -2.91 -3.23
CA LEU A 91 13.39 -4.17 -3.93
C LEU A 91 14.37 -3.98 -5.10
N THR A 92 15.60 -4.37 -4.88
CA THR A 92 16.60 -4.44 -5.96
C THR A 92 16.32 -5.63 -6.88
N ARG A 93 16.87 -5.61 -8.10
CA ARG A 93 16.83 -6.75 -9.02
C ARG A 93 17.37 -8.03 -8.38
N GLY A 94 18.47 -7.92 -7.62
CA GLY A 94 19.06 -9.04 -6.91
C GLY A 94 18.15 -9.65 -5.86
N LEU A 95 17.36 -8.81 -5.19
CA LEU A 95 16.40 -9.28 -4.19
C LEU A 95 15.19 -9.94 -4.85
N LEU A 96 14.66 -9.35 -5.94
CA LEU A 96 13.55 -9.94 -6.70
C LEU A 96 13.92 -11.29 -7.34
N ALA A 97 15.17 -11.47 -7.75
CA ALA A 97 15.67 -12.76 -8.27
C ALA A 97 15.59 -13.90 -7.23
N ARG A 98 15.41 -13.57 -5.95
CA ARG A 98 15.23 -14.56 -4.88
C ARG A 98 13.78 -14.99 -4.69
N MET A 99 12.82 -14.29 -5.30
CA MET A 99 11.41 -14.72 -5.30
C MET A 99 11.25 -16.03 -6.09
N ARG A 100 10.25 -16.79 -5.69
CA ARG A 100 9.92 -18.03 -6.39
C ARG A 100 9.42 -17.74 -7.81
N PRO A 101 9.82 -18.50 -8.83
CA PRO A 101 9.21 -18.39 -10.16
C PRO A 101 7.69 -18.59 -10.09
N GLY A 102 6.96 -17.69 -10.75
CA GLY A 102 5.48 -17.67 -10.72
C GLY A 102 4.88 -16.86 -9.58
N SER A 103 5.69 -16.27 -8.69
CA SER A 103 5.22 -15.29 -7.70
C SER A 103 4.74 -14.00 -8.35
N VAL A 104 4.06 -13.17 -7.56
CA VAL A 104 3.43 -11.92 -8.01
C VAL A 104 3.93 -10.74 -7.20
N LEU A 105 4.31 -9.65 -7.87
CA LEU A 105 4.52 -8.34 -7.28
C LEU A 105 3.34 -7.44 -7.62
N LEU A 106 2.60 -7.00 -6.60
CA LEU A 106 1.57 -5.96 -6.68
C LEU A 106 2.17 -4.65 -6.19
N ASP A 107 2.53 -3.75 -7.11
CA ASP A 107 3.12 -2.45 -6.73
C ASP A 107 2.09 -1.34 -6.80
N PHE A 108 1.47 -1.03 -5.66
CA PHE A 108 0.54 0.08 -5.50
C PHE A 108 1.23 1.43 -5.27
N SER A 109 2.55 1.44 -5.15
CA SER A 109 3.35 2.66 -5.03
C SER A 109 3.79 3.20 -6.40
N ILE A 110 3.33 2.60 -7.49
CA ILE A 110 3.78 2.92 -8.87
C ILE A 110 3.58 4.39 -9.23
N ASP A 111 2.50 5.02 -8.75
CA ASP A 111 2.22 6.44 -9.00
C ASP A 111 3.29 7.38 -8.38
N GLN A 112 4.02 6.89 -7.38
CA GLN A 112 5.13 7.60 -6.73
C GLN A 112 6.50 7.03 -7.11
N GLY A 113 6.58 6.27 -8.19
CA GLY A 113 7.83 5.74 -8.75
C GLY A 113 8.09 4.25 -8.48
N GLY A 114 7.21 3.58 -7.69
CA GLY A 114 7.29 2.15 -7.39
C GLY A 114 8.31 1.78 -6.31
N VAL A 115 8.13 0.59 -5.71
CA VAL A 115 9.01 0.06 -4.64
C VAL A 115 10.19 -0.73 -5.16
N SER A 116 10.20 -1.07 -6.46
CA SER A 116 11.18 -1.97 -7.07
C SER A 116 11.91 -1.32 -8.24
N GLU A 117 13.18 -1.70 -8.43
CA GLU A 117 13.97 -1.35 -9.62
C GLU A 117 13.36 -1.85 -10.93
N THR A 118 12.50 -2.86 -10.87
CA THR A 118 11.81 -3.43 -12.03
C THR A 118 10.42 -2.82 -12.24
N SER A 119 9.93 -1.99 -11.31
CA SER A 119 8.58 -1.42 -11.39
C SER A 119 8.45 -0.44 -12.55
N ARG A 120 7.49 -0.70 -13.42
CA ARG A 120 7.03 0.20 -14.50
C ARG A 120 5.53 0.03 -14.71
N PRO A 121 4.82 1.04 -15.20
CA PRO A 121 3.38 0.93 -15.42
C PRO A 121 3.00 -0.25 -16.32
N GLY A 122 2.01 -1.05 -15.89
CA GLY A 122 1.47 -2.17 -16.67
C GLY A 122 1.44 -3.49 -15.91
N VAL A 123 1.03 -4.54 -16.64
CA VAL A 123 1.09 -5.93 -16.20
C VAL A 123 2.05 -6.68 -17.11
N TYR A 124 3.08 -7.27 -16.54
CA TYR A 124 4.15 -7.93 -17.31
C TYR A 124 4.86 -8.99 -16.46
N GLN A 125 5.66 -9.80 -17.12
CA GLN A 125 6.54 -10.77 -16.45
C GLN A 125 8.00 -10.34 -16.58
N GLU A 126 8.73 -10.33 -15.47
CA GLU A 126 10.16 -10.07 -15.44
C GLU A 126 10.80 -10.92 -14.33
N MET A 127 11.94 -11.54 -14.61
CA MET A 127 12.68 -12.41 -13.67
C MET A 127 11.85 -13.57 -13.12
N GLY A 128 10.86 -14.08 -13.86
CA GLY A 128 9.96 -15.15 -13.41
C GLY A 128 8.84 -14.67 -12.47
N VAL A 129 8.78 -13.38 -12.15
CA VAL A 129 7.78 -12.74 -11.29
C VAL A 129 6.78 -11.99 -12.16
N THR A 130 5.48 -12.16 -11.89
CA THR A 130 4.44 -11.37 -12.54
C THR A 130 4.31 -10.04 -11.81
N HIS A 131 4.54 -8.95 -12.53
CA HIS A 131 4.40 -7.59 -12.02
C HIS A 131 3.03 -7.03 -12.36
N PHE A 132 2.30 -6.56 -11.37
CA PHE A 132 1.06 -5.83 -11.49
C PHE A 132 1.28 -4.43 -10.92
N CYS A 133 1.63 -3.48 -11.79
CA CYS A 133 2.02 -2.12 -11.46
C CYS A 133 1.09 -1.13 -12.18
N LEU A 134 -0.23 -1.23 -11.94
CA LEU A 134 -1.20 -0.36 -12.59
C LEU A 134 -1.33 0.96 -11.83
N PRO A 135 -1.11 2.10 -12.50
CA PRO A 135 -1.36 3.39 -11.89
C PRO A 135 -2.86 3.60 -11.69
N ASN A 136 -3.21 4.43 -10.71
CA ASN A 136 -4.60 4.81 -10.43
C ASN A 136 -5.54 3.60 -10.32
N VAL A 137 -5.19 2.61 -9.49
CA VAL A 137 -6.00 1.39 -9.27
C VAL A 137 -7.49 1.69 -8.97
N PRO A 138 -7.87 2.75 -8.22
CA PRO A 138 -9.28 3.11 -8.03
C PRO A 138 -10.07 3.30 -9.33
N ALA A 139 -9.42 3.70 -10.43
CA ALA A 139 -10.07 3.84 -11.73
C ALA A 139 -10.54 2.50 -12.34
N LEU A 140 -10.03 1.36 -11.86
CA LEU A 140 -10.49 0.03 -12.28
C LEU A 140 -11.84 -0.35 -11.67
N VAL A 141 -12.26 0.33 -10.60
CA VAL A 141 -13.54 0.14 -9.91
C VAL A 141 -14.26 1.49 -9.73
N PRO A 142 -14.56 2.22 -10.83
CA PRO A 142 -14.90 3.64 -10.80
C PRO A 142 -16.17 3.93 -9.99
N ARG A 143 -17.17 3.05 -10.06
CA ARG A 143 -18.40 3.19 -9.28
C ARG A 143 -18.12 3.18 -7.78
N THR A 144 -17.39 2.17 -7.30
CA THR A 144 -17.06 2.04 -5.88
C THR A 144 -16.16 3.17 -5.41
N ALA A 145 -15.14 3.52 -6.21
CA ALA A 145 -14.22 4.60 -5.90
C ALA A 145 -14.93 5.96 -5.80
N SER A 146 -15.82 6.29 -6.76
CA SER A 146 -16.60 7.52 -6.74
C SER A 146 -17.54 7.61 -5.54
N HIS A 147 -18.25 6.52 -5.21
CA HIS A 147 -19.10 6.48 -4.04
C HIS A 147 -18.32 6.67 -2.73
N ALA A 148 -17.17 5.99 -2.60
CA ALA A 148 -16.32 6.12 -1.42
C ALA A 148 -15.77 7.54 -1.28
N LEU A 149 -15.30 8.14 -2.37
CA LEU A 149 -14.80 9.52 -2.39
C LEU A 149 -15.91 10.51 -2.03
N THR A 150 -17.09 10.38 -2.63
CA THR A 150 -18.24 11.25 -2.35
C THR A 150 -18.67 11.14 -0.88
N ALA A 151 -18.80 9.93 -0.35
CA ALA A 151 -19.18 9.70 1.04
C ALA A 151 -18.18 10.35 2.02
N THR A 152 -16.89 10.32 1.67
CA THR A 152 -15.83 10.92 2.49
C THR A 152 -15.80 12.45 2.37
N LEU A 153 -15.96 13.00 1.16
CA LEU A 153 -15.85 14.44 0.91
C LEU A 153 -17.11 15.23 1.29
N LEU A 154 -18.29 14.62 1.14
CA LEU A 154 -19.57 15.34 1.36
C LEU A 154 -19.68 16.03 2.72
N PRO A 155 -19.31 15.40 3.86
CA PRO A 155 -19.33 16.07 5.16
C PRO A 155 -18.43 17.31 5.22
N TYR A 156 -17.30 17.29 4.54
CA TYR A 156 -16.40 18.45 4.46
C TYR A 156 -16.98 19.55 3.58
N LEU A 157 -17.55 19.20 2.43
CA LEU A 157 -18.16 20.16 1.51
C LEU A 157 -19.35 20.91 2.16
N LEU A 158 -20.16 20.21 2.95
CA LEU A 158 -21.28 20.83 3.66
C LEU A 158 -20.79 21.81 4.75
N ARG A 159 -19.71 21.51 5.43
CA ARG A 159 -19.14 22.34 6.50
C ARG A 159 -18.28 23.48 5.98
N ILE A 160 -17.74 23.39 4.78
CA ILE A 160 -16.87 24.43 4.20
C ILE A 160 -17.63 25.75 3.98
N GLN A 161 -18.95 25.69 3.80
CA GLN A 161 -19.81 26.89 3.66
C GLN A 161 -19.98 27.64 4.98
N GLU A 162 -19.88 26.92 6.11
CA GLU A 162 -20.06 27.50 7.44
C GLU A 162 -18.78 28.16 7.93
N ASP A 163 -17.70 27.41 7.96
CA ASP A 163 -16.33 27.88 8.29
C ASP A 163 -15.27 27.01 7.66
N PRO A 164 -14.59 27.45 6.57
CA PRO A 164 -13.54 26.70 5.91
C PRO A 164 -12.36 26.37 6.84
N LEU A 165 -12.09 27.22 7.83
CA LEU A 165 -10.94 27.08 8.73
C LEU A 165 -11.23 26.21 9.96
N ALA A 166 -12.51 25.90 10.24
CA ALA A 166 -12.88 25.02 11.35
C ALA A 166 -12.50 23.55 11.14
N LEU A 167 -12.06 23.18 9.93
CA LEU A 167 -11.65 21.83 9.59
C LEU A 167 -10.13 21.75 9.51
N PRO A 168 -9.45 21.14 10.52
CA PRO A 168 -7.98 21.11 10.58
C PRO A 168 -7.33 20.56 9.32
N GLY A 169 -7.92 19.54 8.70
CA GLY A 169 -7.40 18.95 7.44
C GLY A 169 -7.47 19.92 6.26
N LEU A 170 -8.50 20.76 6.17
CA LEU A 170 -8.61 21.78 5.11
C LEU A 170 -7.64 22.93 5.35
N HIS A 171 -7.52 23.39 6.60
CA HIS A 171 -6.54 24.42 6.95
C HIS A 171 -5.10 23.98 6.63
N GLN A 172 -4.74 22.74 6.98
CA GLN A 172 -3.40 22.20 6.70
C GLN A 172 -3.15 22.00 5.20
N GLY A 173 -4.18 21.65 4.42
CA GLY A 173 -4.09 21.43 2.97
C GLY A 173 -4.30 22.69 2.13
N ALA A 174 -4.61 23.85 2.74
CA ALA A 174 -4.90 25.06 2.00
C ALA A 174 -3.63 25.63 1.36
N CYS A 175 -3.64 25.73 0.04
CA CYS A 175 -2.55 26.34 -0.73
C CYS A 175 -2.63 27.87 -0.73
N LEU A 176 -3.85 28.44 -0.63
CA LEU A 176 -4.13 29.87 -0.57
C LEU A 176 -5.17 30.13 0.50
N LEU A 177 -4.87 31.03 1.43
CA LEU A 177 -5.79 31.54 2.43
C LEU A 177 -5.91 33.04 2.25
N PHE A 178 -7.14 33.53 1.96
CA PHE A 178 -7.41 34.97 1.78
C PHE A 178 -6.49 35.67 0.77
N GLY A 179 -6.02 34.95 -0.27
CA GLY A 179 -5.11 35.50 -1.29
C GLY A 179 -3.62 35.40 -0.94
N GLU A 180 -3.26 34.90 0.23
CA GLU A 180 -1.88 34.63 0.64
C GLU A 180 -1.57 33.11 0.49
N LYS A 181 -0.28 32.79 0.21
CA LYS A 181 0.17 31.40 0.12
C LYS A 181 0.03 30.70 1.48
N GLY A 182 -0.52 29.49 1.50
CA GLY A 182 -0.58 28.66 2.69
C GLY A 182 0.81 28.16 3.11
N ALA A 183 0.94 27.77 4.37
CA ALA A 183 2.21 27.40 5.02
C ALA A 183 2.95 26.20 4.40
N HIS A 184 2.39 25.51 3.41
CA HIS A 184 3.00 24.35 2.74
C HIS A 184 3.62 24.67 1.37
N LEU A 185 3.73 25.95 0.99
CA LEU A 185 4.31 26.41 -0.28
C LEU A 185 5.64 27.17 -0.10
N GLU A 186 6.29 27.04 1.06
CA GLU A 186 7.67 27.48 1.27
C GLU A 186 8.68 26.41 0.90
#